data_8cc697cae09d0fe13593c0dc1ccc4edd
#
_entry.id   8cc697cae09d0fe13593c0dc1ccc4edd
#
_cell.length_a   1.000
_cell.length_b   1.000
_cell.length_c   1.000
_cell.angle_alpha   90.00
_cell.angle_beta   90.00
_cell.angle_gamma   90.00
#
_symmetry.space_group_name_H-M   'P 1'
#
loop_
_entity.id
_entity.type
_entity.pdbx_description
1 polymer ?
#
loop_
_entity_poly.entity_id
_entity_poly.type
_entity_poly.pdbx_seq_one_letter_code
_entity_poly.pdbx_strand_id
1 'polypeptide(L)'
;MNPLLTAAAGVALSLGGIGAVRAAPSLPLAQPKAANLARMRAESLNGGLASYRAAACMYETGASSCLMSKSDQGFLFSFRGGPPGWEQQSPPRPTLETRVLVSEDGERILAVPYNGPIR
;
A
#
# COMPACT_ATOMS: atom_id res chain seq x y z
N MET A 1 -14.96 47.41 26.03
CA MET A 1 -14.88 47.00 25.77
C MET A 1 -14.50 46.27 25.22
N ASN A 2 -14.44 46.07 25.31
CA ASN A 2 -14.14 45.38 24.85
C ASN A 2 -13.66 44.65 24.32
N PRO A 3 -13.62 44.73 24.35
CA PRO A 3 -13.20 44.08 23.80
C PRO A 3 -12.71 43.40 23.38
N LEU A 4 -12.67 43.27 23.52
CA LEU A 4 -12.30 42.67 23.08
C LEU A 4 -11.90 41.87 22.70
N LEU A 5 -11.92 41.70 22.82
CA LEU A 5 -11.70 41.08 22.45
C LEU A 5 -11.36 40.37 21.89
N THR A 6 -11.31 40.34 21.93
CA THR A 6 -11.11 39.76 21.36
C THR A 6 -10.57 39.07 20.81
N ALA A 7 -10.46 38.97 20.91
CA ALA A 7 -10.06 38.33 20.32
C ALA A 7 -9.58 37.60 19.97
N ALA A 8 -9.52 37.44 20.22
CA ALA A 8 -9.16 36.71 19.81
C ALA A 8 -8.86 35.98 19.35
N ALA A 9 -8.96 36.00 19.53
CA ALA A 9 -8.80 35.29 19.05
C ALA A 9 -8.35 34.62 18.42
N GLY A 10 -8.34 34.63 18.49
CA GLY A 10 -8.06 33.92 17.86
C GLY A 10 -7.52 33.29 17.37
N VAL A 11 -7.41 33.28 17.59
CA VAL A 11 -7.02 32.56 17.10
C VAL A 11 -6.54 31.89 16.68
N ALA A 12 -6.71 31.97 16.98
CA ALA A 12 -6.43 31.24 16.60
C ALA A 12 -5.97 30.52 16.10
N LEU A 13 -5.97 30.60 16.16
CA LEU A 13 -5.76 29.84 15.63
C LEU A 13 -5.26 29.19 15.17
N SER A 14 -5.35 29.33 15.30
CA SER A 14 -5.03 28.69 14.81
C SER A 14 -4.51 28.11 14.43
N LEU A 15 -4.38 28.13 14.45
CA LEU A 15 -3.99 27.52 14.00
C LEU A 15 -3.74 26.87 13.60
N GLY A 16 -3.78 27.10 13.61
CA GLY A 16 -3.60 26.37 13.14
C GLY A 16 -3.22 25.87 12.78
N GLY A 17 -3.11 25.86 12.79
CA GLY A 17 -2.79 25.17 12.38
C GLY A 17 -2.39 24.70 12.07
N ILE A 18 -2.25 24.51 12.13
CA ILE A 18 -1.90 24.04 11.85
C ILE A 18 -1.44 23.49 11.22
N GLY A 19 -1.34 23.57 10.95
CA GLY A 19 -0.93 23.03 10.27
C GLY A 19 -0.31 22.42 9.82
N ALA A 20 -0.02 22.27 9.95
CA ALA A 20 0.54 21.69 9.52
C ALA A 20 0.86 20.77 9.43
N VAL A 21 0.77 20.44 9.61
CA VAL A 21 0.96 19.62 9.55
C VAL A 21 1.13 18.85 8.80
N ARG A 22 1.24 18.84 8.50
CA ARG A 22 1.34 18.22 7.80
C ARG A 22 1.88 17.51 7.24
N ALA A 23 2.16 17.18 7.15
CA ALA A 23 2.61 16.60 6.53
C ALA A 23 3.05 15.78 6.37
N ALA A 24 3.25 15.42 6.55
CA ALA A 24 3.77 14.69 6.38
C ALA A 24 3.82 13.69 6.11
N PRO A 25 4.07 13.21 5.86
CA PRO A 25 4.14 12.35 5.19
C PRO A 25 4.50 11.14 5.36
N SER A 26 5.35 10.78 5.22
CA SER A 26 5.77 9.66 5.23
C SER A 26 5.35 9.02 6.23
N LEU A 27 4.59 8.64 6.09
CA LEU A 27 3.95 8.12 6.97
C LEU A 27 4.39 6.77 7.25
N PRO A 28 4.57 6.40 8.48
CA PRO A 28 4.92 5.04 8.84
C PRO A 28 3.92 4.02 8.32
N LEU A 29 2.69 4.45 8.03
CA LEU A 29 1.65 3.54 7.56
C LEU A 29 1.54 3.47 6.05
N ALA A 30 2.30 4.27 5.30
CA ALA A 30 2.17 4.28 3.85
C ALA A 30 2.54 2.93 3.24
N GLN A 31 3.65 2.34 3.65
CA GLN A 31 4.05 1.06 3.09
C GLN A 31 3.11 -0.09 3.44
N PRO A 32 2.66 -0.24 4.69
CA PRO A 32 1.65 -1.26 5.00
C PRO A 32 0.36 -1.08 4.20
N LYS A 33 -0.10 0.17 4.03
CA LYS A 33 -1.30 0.42 3.22
C LYS A 33 -1.05 0.06 1.77
N ALA A 34 0.12 0.43 1.24
CA ALA A 34 0.49 0.11 -0.14
C ALA A 34 0.54 -1.40 -0.36
N ALA A 35 1.12 -2.13 0.58
CA ALA A 35 1.22 -3.59 0.47
C ALA A 35 -0.17 -4.23 0.44
N ASN A 36 -1.08 -3.75 1.28
CA ASN A 36 -2.44 -4.27 1.29
C ASN A 36 -3.16 -3.98 -0.02
N LEU A 37 -3.02 -2.77 -0.55
CA LEU A 37 -3.62 -2.44 -1.85
C LEU A 37 -3.07 -3.32 -2.96
N ALA A 38 -1.75 -3.52 -2.98
CA ALA A 38 -1.12 -4.34 -4.02
C ALA A 38 -1.63 -5.78 -3.96
N ARG A 39 -1.71 -6.35 -2.76
CA ARG A 39 -2.22 -7.71 -2.60
C ARG A 39 -3.67 -7.82 -3.03
N MET A 40 -4.51 -6.88 -2.57
CA MET A 40 -5.93 -6.90 -2.90
C MET A 40 -6.16 -6.74 -4.39
N ARG A 41 -5.32 -5.94 -5.05
CA ARG A 41 -5.41 -5.78 -6.50
C ARG A 41 -5.11 -7.09 -7.22
N ALA A 42 -4.06 -7.80 -6.78
CA ALA A 42 -3.72 -9.09 -7.38
C ALA A 42 -4.85 -10.10 -7.15
N GLU A 43 -5.41 -10.11 -5.94
CA GLU A 43 -6.53 -11.01 -5.64
C GLU A 43 -7.71 -10.74 -6.59
N SER A 44 -8.04 -9.47 -6.78
CA SER A 44 -9.15 -9.09 -7.65
C SER A 44 -8.89 -9.47 -9.11
N LEU A 45 -7.66 -9.23 -9.58
CA LEU A 45 -7.32 -9.51 -10.98
C LEU A 45 -7.30 -11.01 -11.27
N ASN A 46 -7.06 -11.83 -10.28
CA ASN A 46 -6.84 -13.26 -10.48
C ASN A 46 -8.00 -14.13 -9.96
N GLY A 47 -9.18 -13.55 -9.84
CA GLY A 47 -10.38 -14.34 -9.58
C GLY A 47 -10.82 -14.40 -8.13
N GLY A 48 -10.18 -13.63 -7.24
CA GLY A 48 -10.56 -13.60 -5.84
C GLY A 48 -9.92 -14.72 -5.03
N LEU A 49 -10.20 -14.72 -3.73
CA LEU A 49 -9.53 -15.64 -2.80
C LEU A 49 -9.88 -17.10 -3.01
N ALA A 50 -10.98 -17.38 -3.70
CA ALA A 50 -11.36 -18.77 -4.01
C ALA A 50 -10.46 -19.35 -5.10
N SER A 51 -9.80 -18.49 -5.90
CA SER A 51 -8.99 -18.91 -7.02
C SER A 51 -7.53 -18.56 -6.89
N TYR A 52 -7.20 -17.64 -5.98
CA TYR A 52 -5.85 -17.07 -5.94
C TYR A 52 -5.41 -16.75 -4.52
N ARG A 53 -4.16 -17.04 -4.23
CA ARG A 53 -3.51 -16.62 -3.00
C ARG A 53 -2.15 -16.03 -3.33
N ALA A 54 -1.90 -14.84 -2.84
CA ALA A 54 -0.59 -14.20 -2.98
C ALA A 54 0.42 -14.89 -2.08
N ALA A 55 1.70 -14.71 -2.39
CA ALA A 55 2.79 -15.23 -1.57
C ALA A 55 2.71 -14.67 -0.15
N ALA A 56 3.22 -15.43 0.81
CA ALA A 56 3.14 -15.09 2.23
C ALA A 56 3.74 -13.74 2.54
N CYS A 57 4.78 -13.31 1.80
CA CYS A 57 5.39 -12.00 2.02
C CYS A 57 4.37 -10.85 1.94
N MET A 58 3.31 -11.02 1.14
CA MET A 58 2.32 -9.96 0.96
C MET A 58 1.35 -9.85 2.14
N TYR A 59 1.39 -10.80 3.06
CA TYR A 59 0.59 -10.76 4.29
C TYR A 59 1.39 -10.24 5.48
N GLU A 60 2.69 -10.03 5.30
CA GLU A 60 3.53 -9.43 6.34
C GLU A 60 3.36 -7.91 6.30
N THR A 61 3.48 -7.27 7.44
CA THR A 61 3.33 -5.81 7.52
C THR A 61 4.35 -5.13 6.60
N GLY A 62 3.83 -4.36 5.64
CA GLY A 62 4.67 -3.65 4.69
C GLY A 62 5.27 -4.49 3.59
N ALA A 63 5.13 -5.83 3.65
CA ALA A 63 5.58 -6.76 2.61
C ALA A 63 7.01 -6.45 2.11
N SER A 64 7.93 -6.19 3.04
CA SER A 64 9.28 -5.71 2.69
C SER A 64 10.03 -6.68 1.79
N SER A 65 9.89 -7.98 1.99
CA SER A 65 10.61 -8.96 1.17
C SER A 65 10.07 -9.07 -0.25
N CYS A 66 8.91 -8.49 -0.51
CA CYS A 66 8.33 -8.43 -1.85
C CYS A 66 8.37 -7.02 -2.44
N LEU A 67 8.96 -6.06 -1.74
CA LEU A 67 9.09 -4.71 -2.22
C LEU A 67 10.32 -4.62 -3.11
N MET A 68 10.12 -4.29 -4.39
CA MET A 68 11.22 -4.14 -5.33
C MET A 68 11.86 -2.77 -5.22
N SER A 69 11.07 -1.72 -5.05
CA SER A 69 11.59 -0.37 -4.96
C SER A 69 10.62 0.53 -4.23
N LYS A 70 11.20 1.58 -3.64
CA LYS A 70 10.46 2.59 -2.92
C LYS A 70 11.10 3.90 -3.30
N SER A 71 10.35 4.78 -3.92
CA SER A 71 10.87 6.04 -4.41
C SER A 71 9.75 7.07 -4.42
N ASP A 72 10.03 8.28 -4.95
CA ASP A 72 9.02 9.29 -5.13
C ASP A 72 8.00 8.89 -6.18
N GLN A 73 8.25 7.83 -6.94
CA GLN A 73 7.27 7.29 -7.87
C GLN A 73 6.32 6.31 -7.20
N GLY A 74 6.60 5.88 -5.99
CA GLY A 74 5.75 5.01 -5.23
C GLY A 74 6.44 3.74 -4.78
N PHE A 75 5.61 2.79 -4.35
CA PHE A 75 6.07 1.47 -3.91
C PHE A 75 5.80 0.47 -5.01
N LEU A 76 6.84 -0.19 -5.49
CA LEU A 76 6.70 -1.24 -6.49
C LEU A 76 6.87 -2.59 -5.82
N PHE A 77 5.82 -3.39 -5.80
CA PHE A 77 5.85 -4.75 -5.26
C PHE A 77 5.91 -5.76 -6.39
N SER A 78 6.64 -6.85 -6.18
CA SER A 78 6.65 -7.97 -7.11
C SER A 78 6.53 -9.24 -6.30
N PHE A 79 5.56 -10.07 -6.63
CA PHE A 79 5.28 -11.27 -5.85
C PHE A 79 4.63 -12.34 -6.71
N ARG A 80 4.74 -13.56 -6.23
CA ARG A 80 4.13 -14.70 -6.89
C ARG A 80 2.83 -15.07 -6.20
N GLY A 81 2.05 -15.88 -6.88
CA GLY A 81 0.81 -16.38 -6.35
C GLY A 81 0.37 -17.58 -7.15
N GLY A 82 -0.75 -18.15 -6.76
CA GLY A 82 -1.29 -19.32 -7.44
C GLY A 82 -2.59 -19.75 -6.80
N PRO A 83 -3.07 -20.95 -7.15
CA PRO A 83 -4.31 -21.46 -6.57
C PRO A 83 -4.15 -21.69 -5.07
N PRO A 84 -5.25 -21.62 -4.31
CA PRO A 84 -5.17 -21.86 -2.87
C PRO A 84 -4.44 -23.16 -2.57
N GLY A 85 -3.54 -23.11 -1.60
CA GLY A 85 -2.75 -24.27 -1.21
C GLY A 85 -1.41 -24.41 -1.92
N TRP A 86 -1.11 -23.53 -2.86
CA TRP A 86 0.13 -23.68 -3.63
C TRP A 86 1.40 -23.60 -2.77
N GLU A 87 1.37 -22.80 -1.72
CA GLU A 87 2.56 -22.62 -0.87
C GLU A 87 2.81 -23.84 0.03
N GLN A 88 1.80 -24.64 0.28
CA GLN A 88 1.91 -25.81 1.11
C GLN A 88 2.40 -27.04 0.32
N GLN A 89 2.49 -26.93 -0.99
CA GLN A 89 3.03 -28.01 -1.80
C GLN A 89 4.54 -28.11 -1.61
N SER A 90 5.08 -29.28 -1.88
CA SER A 90 6.50 -29.54 -1.67
C SER A 90 7.11 -30.04 -2.99
N PRO A 91 7.82 -29.16 -3.72
CA PRO A 91 8.04 -27.73 -3.44
C PRO A 91 6.82 -26.90 -3.76
N PRO A 92 6.77 -25.65 -3.26
CA PRO A 92 5.67 -24.74 -3.59
C PRO A 92 5.52 -24.54 -5.09
N ARG A 93 4.29 -24.40 -5.56
CA ARG A 93 3.99 -24.30 -6.99
C ARG A 93 3.22 -23.06 -7.35
N PRO A 94 3.86 -21.90 -7.34
CA PRO A 94 3.18 -20.70 -7.81
C PRO A 94 2.98 -20.77 -9.32
N THR A 95 1.94 -20.12 -9.81
CA THR A 95 1.63 -20.12 -11.24
C THR A 95 1.61 -18.72 -11.83
N LEU A 96 1.55 -17.70 -10.97
CA LEU A 96 1.40 -16.31 -11.41
C LEU A 96 2.46 -15.43 -10.79
N GLU A 97 2.76 -14.35 -11.52
CA GLU A 97 3.62 -13.29 -11.04
C GLU A 97 2.87 -11.98 -11.23
N THR A 98 2.90 -11.12 -10.24
CA THR A 98 2.21 -9.83 -10.30
C THR A 98 3.14 -8.73 -9.83
N ARG A 99 3.11 -7.60 -10.55
CA ARG A 99 3.80 -6.39 -10.14
C ARG A 99 2.79 -5.27 -10.03
N VAL A 100 2.83 -4.54 -8.94
CA VAL A 100 1.88 -3.47 -8.69
C VAL A 100 2.64 -2.26 -8.18
N LEU A 101 2.38 -1.11 -8.80
CA LEU A 101 2.93 0.16 -8.35
C LEU A 101 1.84 0.91 -7.60
N VAL A 102 2.13 1.28 -6.36
CA VAL A 102 1.19 1.98 -5.48
C VAL A 102 1.78 3.34 -5.16
N SER A 103 0.92 4.35 -5.03
CA SER A 103 1.36 5.71 -4.76
C SER A 103 2.17 5.81 -3.47
N GLU A 104 2.97 6.86 -3.41
CA GLU A 104 3.88 7.10 -2.30
C GLU A 104 3.17 7.20 -0.95
N ASP A 105 1.93 7.66 -0.94
CA ASP A 105 1.14 7.75 0.28
C ASP A 105 0.39 6.44 0.61
N GLY A 106 0.50 5.43 -0.26
CA GLY A 106 -0.15 4.14 -0.04
C GLY A 106 -1.64 4.14 -0.31
N GLU A 107 -2.17 5.18 -0.98
CA GLU A 107 -3.62 5.34 -1.09
C GLU A 107 -4.19 4.90 -2.45
N ARG A 108 -3.36 4.78 -3.50
CA ARG A 108 -3.88 4.51 -4.83
C ARG A 108 -2.98 3.56 -5.60
N ILE A 109 -3.59 2.66 -6.36
CA ILE A 109 -2.87 1.87 -7.36
C ILE A 109 -2.55 2.78 -8.52
N LEU A 110 -1.29 2.89 -8.89
CA LEU A 110 -0.87 3.70 -10.03
C LEU A 110 -0.77 2.87 -11.30
N ALA A 111 -0.35 1.63 -11.20
CA ALA A 111 -0.18 0.77 -12.36
C ALA A 111 -0.05 -0.67 -11.94
N VAL A 112 -0.34 -1.59 -12.87
CA VAL A 112 -0.04 -3.00 -12.72
C VAL A 112 0.88 -3.34 -13.89
N PRO A 113 2.19 -3.16 -13.72
CA PRO A 113 3.13 -3.41 -14.82
C PRO A 113 3.09 -4.84 -15.33
N TYR A 114 2.73 -5.79 -14.50
CA TYR A 114 2.61 -7.17 -14.96
C TYR A 114 1.63 -7.94 -14.10
N ASN A 115 0.87 -8.83 -14.73
CA ASN A 115 0.07 -9.84 -14.05
C ASN A 115 -0.14 -10.99 -15.05
N GLY A 116 0.46 -12.11 -14.79
CA GLY A 116 0.36 -13.25 -15.69
C GLY A 116 1.25 -14.40 -15.28
N PRO A 117 1.52 -15.32 -16.21
CA PRO A 117 2.39 -16.47 -15.91
C PRO A 117 3.77 -16.01 -15.44
N ILE A 118 4.40 -16.80 -14.63
CA ILE A 118 5.74 -16.50 -14.11
C ILE A 118 6.71 -16.40 -15.29
N ARG A 119 7.50 -15.33 -15.30
CA ARG A 119 8.48 -15.04 -16.36
C ARG A 119 9.87 -15.38 -15.91
#